data_53f6c26a1b171d18e2ad4a9593309da9
#
_entry.id   53f6c26a1b171d18e2ad4a9593309da9
#
_cell.length_a   1.000
_cell.length_b   1.000
_cell.length_c   1.000
_cell.angle_alpha   90.00
_cell.angle_beta   90.00
_cell.angle_gamma   90.00
#
_symmetry.space_group_name_H-M   'P 1'
#
loop_
_entity.id
_entity.type
_entity.pdbx_description
1 polymer ?
#
loop_
_entity_poly.entity_id
_entity_poly.type
_entity_poly.pdbx_seq_one_letter_code
_entity_poly.pdbx_strand_id
1 'polypeptide(L)'
;MRIAVTGLPAASRLCLGAGLLGLVLCLINQLSAPELSPALERAAVLASLMAVGLMLVALLWSRANPIAPERVALEGPQGLELITGLPADLAVELNWGSRMLLTATPAASLVLLWQGRVILRRGLLSAQPFEPGAICGRALQTGKTISLVSLKLFPGAAEFAGLPAGTPAVLVQPIGGGGWLVLGGWSPRCFSRADEAWIAGWTEKLRTPLEAWRAQAEPQCDPRPEESATGTSPAHREC
;
A
#
# COMPACT_ATOMS: atom_id res chain seq x y z
N MET A 1 10.29 12.66 -25.90
CA MET A 1 9.86 11.49 -25.12
C MET A 1 10.85 10.34 -25.40
N ARG A 2 11.94 10.22 -24.61
CA ARG A 2 12.92 9.13 -24.75
C ARG A 2 12.34 7.90 -24.05
N ILE A 3 11.86 6.94 -24.82
CA ILE A 3 11.51 5.61 -24.29
C ILE A 3 12.85 4.95 -23.99
N ALA A 4 13.19 4.83 -22.72
CA ALA A 4 14.38 4.12 -22.31
C ALA A 4 14.16 2.61 -22.55
N VAL A 5 14.67 2.10 -23.67
CA VAL A 5 14.57 0.70 -24.10
C VAL A 5 15.22 -0.27 -23.08
N THR A 6 16.12 0.25 -22.23
CA THR A 6 16.86 -0.51 -21.21
C THR A 6 15.98 -1.04 -20.05
N GLY A 7 14.78 -0.50 -19.85
CA GLY A 7 13.85 -0.93 -18.79
C GLY A 7 12.78 -1.93 -19.22
N LEU A 8 12.79 -2.44 -20.44
CA LEU A 8 11.78 -3.38 -20.93
C LEU A 8 12.12 -4.84 -20.56
N PRO A 9 11.12 -5.70 -20.26
CA PRO A 9 11.32 -7.14 -20.10
C PRO A 9 12.00 -7.77 -21.31
N ALA A 10 12.79 -8.81 -21.10
CA ALA A 10 13.55 -9.45 -22.19
C ALA A 10 12.64 -9.88 -23.36
N ALA A 11 11.47 -10.45 -23.07
CA ALA A 11 10.50 -10.86 -24.07
C ALA A 11 9.98 -9.68 -24.92
N SER A 12 9.68 -8.54 -24.32
CA SER A 12 9.20 -7.38 -25.08
C SER A 12 10.29 -6.73 -25.93
N ARG A 13 11.56 -6.78 -25.50
CA ARG A 13 12.71 -6.35 -26.31
C ARG A 13 12.89 -7.22 -27.55
N LEU A 14 12.76 -8.54 -27.39
CA LEU A 14 12.84 -9.48 -28.51
C LEU A 14 11.71 -9.25 -29.52
N CYS A 15 10.46 -9.10 -29.05
CA CYS A 15 9.31 -8.82 -29.94
C CYS A 15 9.45 -7.46 -30.65
N LEU A 16 9.92 -6.42 -29.95
CA LEU A 16 10.17 -5.13 -30.55
C LEU A 16 11.26 -5.19 -31.61
N GLY A 17 12.37 -5.87 -31.32
CA GLY A 17 13.49 -6.10 -32.23
C GLY A 17 13.07 -6.89 -33.47
N ALA A 18 12.31 -7.97 -33.30
CA ALA A 18 11.79 -8.79 -34.40
C ALA A 18 10.82 -7.99 -35.29
N GLY A 19 9.91 -7.18 -34.70
CA GLY A 19 9.01 -6.31 -35.45
C GLY A 19 9.77 -5.26 -36.25
N LEU A 20 10.76 -4.60 -35.66
CA LEU A 20 11.60 -3.62 -36.36
C LEU A 20 12.39 -4.25 -37.50
N LEU A 21 13.01 -5.41 -37.24
CA LEU A 21 13.74 -6.16 -38.28
C LEU A 21 12.79 -6.52 -39.42
N GLY A 22 11.58 -7.01 -39.13
CA GLY A 22 10.59 -7.34 -40.16
C GLY A 22 10.22 -6.15 -41.04
N LEU A 23 10.04 -4.95 -40.46
CA LEU A 23 9.79 -3.73 -41.23
C LEU A 23 10.96 -3.34 -42.11
N VAL A 24 12.20 -3.44 -41.59
CA VAL A 24 13.41 -3.14 -42.37
C VAL A 24 13.57 -4.12 -43.55
N LEU A 25 13.36 -5.42 -43.33
CA LEU A 25 13.40 -6.41 -44.39
C LEU A 25 12.31 -6.18 -45.43
N CYS A 26 11.10 -5.83 -45.02
CA CYS A 26 10.00 -5.48 -45.91
C CYS A 26 10.35 -4.28 -46.79
N LEU A 27 10.95 -3.23 -46.24
CA LEU A 27 11.42 -2.06 -46.93
C LEU A 27 12.53 -2.39 -47.96
N ILE A 28 13.53 -3.15 -47.52
CA ILE A 28 14.61 -3.59 -48.41
C ILE A 28 14.05 -4.41 -49.57
N ASN A 29 13.13 -5.34 -49.33
CA ASN A 29 12.50 -6.14 -50.37
C ASN A 29 11.75 -5.29 -51.39
N GLN A 30 11.00 -4.22 -50.96
CA GLN A 30 10.31 -3.30 -51.85
C GLN A 30 11.28 -2.45 -52.69
N LEU A 31 12.39 -2.00 -52.10
CA LEU A 31 13.37 -1.17 -52.79
C LEU A 31 14.20 -1.98 -53.77
N SER A 32 14.35 -3.30 -53.56
CA SER A 32 15.14 -4.21 -54.40
C SER A 32 14.33 -4.84 -55.52
N ALA A 33 13.01 -4.72 -55.52
CA ALA A 33 12.14 -5.30 -56.52
C ALA A 33 12.17 -4.46 -57.81
N PRO A 34 12.55 -5.03 -58.99
CA PRO A 34 12.59 -4.27 -60.26
C PRO A 34 11.21 -3.90 -60.79
N GLU A 35 10.17 -4.69 -60.47
CA GLU A 35 8.77 -4.42 -60.78
C GLU A 35 7.87 -4.77 -59.59
N LEU A 36 6.94 -3.85 -59.30
CA LEU A 36 5.95 -4.03 -58.23
C LEU A 36 4.74 -4.82 -58.77
N SER A 37 4.71 -6.12 -58.54
CA SER A 37 3.52 -6.91 -58.83
C SER A 37 2.43 -6.75 -57.74
N PRO A 38 1.13 -6.85 -58.09
CA PRO A 38 0.03 -6.77 -57.08
C PRO A 38 0.13 -7.84 -55.99
N ALA A 39 0.76 -8.97 -56.26
CA ALA A 39 1.00 -10.02 -55.28
C ALA A 39 2.07 -9.60 -54.27
N LEU A 40 3.15 -8.96 -54.72
CA LEU A 40 4.23 -8.46 -53.87
C LEU A 40 3.75 -7.33 -52.97
N GLU A 41 2.89 -6.41 -53.45
CA GLU A 41 2.27 -5.35 -52.68
C GLU A 41 1.40 -5.91 -51.53
N ARG A 42 0.56 -6.92 -51.83
CA ARG A 42 -0.28 -7.58 -50.82
C ARG A 42 0.57 -8.24 -49.74
N ALA A 43 1.65 -8.95 -50.14
CA ALA A 43 2.56 -9.59 -49.20
C ALA A 43 3.28 -8.58 -48.32
N ALA A 44 3.71 -7.44 -48.88
CA ALA A 44 4.37 -6.39 -48.13
C ALA A 44 3.45 -5.73 -47.13
N VAL A 45 2.15 -5.47 -47.47
CA VAL A 45 1.16 -4.94 -46.57
C VAL A 45 0.91 -5.91 -45.40
N LEU A 46 0.72 -7.21 -45.68
CA LEU A 46 0.54 -8.22 -44.63
C LEU A 46 1.75 -8.33 -43.71
N ALA A 47 2.97 -8.34 -44.27
CA ALA A 47 4.19 -8.37 -43.47
C ALA A 47 4.36 -7.14 -42.58
N SER A 48 4.02 -5.94 -43.10
CA SER A 48 4.05 -4.71 -42.33
C SER A 48 3.04 -4.71 -41.19
N LEU A 49 1.80 -5.20 -41.42
CA LEU A 49 0.78 -5.33 -40.39
C LEU A 49 1.21 -6.31 -39.29
N MET A 50 1.81 -7.44 -39.67
CA MET A 50 2.35 -8.43 -38.69
C MET A 50 3.47 -7.82 -37.85
N ALA A 51 4.40 -7.07 -38.47
CA ALA A 51 5.51 -6.42 -37.78
C ALA A 51 5.01 -5.36 -36.78
N VAL A 52 4.05 -4.52 -37.19
CA VAL A 52 3.42 -3.50 -36.32
C VAL A 52 2.64 -4.18 -35.21
N GLY A 53 1.90 -5.25 -35.49
CA GLY A 53 1.19 -6.04 -34.50
C GLY A 53 2.13 -6.60 -33.42
N LEU A 54 3.29 -7.11 -33.82
CA LEU A 54 4.31 -7.62 -32.91
C LEU A 54 4.88 -6.52 -32.01
N MET A 55 5.11 -5.33 -32.56
CA MET A 55 5.55 -4.16 -31.80
C MET A 55 4.48 -3.69 -30.81
N LEU A 56 3.20 -3.73 -31.20
CA LEU A 56 2.08 -3.40 -30.33
C LEU A 56 1.95 -4.37 -29.15
N VAL A 57 2.06 -5.67 -29.43
CA VAL A 57 2.08 -6.71 -28.38
C VAL A 57 3.24 -6.48 -27.42
N ALA A 58 4.44 -6.15 -27.90
CA ALA A 58 5.58 -5.83 -27.05
C ALA A 58 5.31 -4.63 -26.13
N LEU A 59 4.65 -3.60 -26.65
CA LEU A 59 4.28 -2.41 -25.89
C LEU A 59 3.21 -2.72 -24.83
N LEU A 60 2.17 -3.48 -25.21
CA LEU A 60 1.12 -3.90 -24.26
C LEU A 60 1.68 -4.80 -23.16
N TRP A 61 2.55 -5.76 -23.54
CA TRP A 61 3.20 -6.64 -22.56
C TRP A 61 4.07 -5.88 -21.57
N SER A 62 4.79 -4.85 -22.02
CA SER A 62 5.61 -4.02 -21.14
C SER A 62 4.78 -3.20 -20.13
N ARG A 63 3.53 -2.84 -20.49
CA ARG A 63 2.60 -2.16 -19.59
C ARG A 63 1.91 -3.13 -18.63
N ALA A 64 1.59 -4.34 -19.10
CA ALA A 64 0.92 -5.36 -18.30
C ALA A 64 1.86 -6.02 -17.27
N ASN A 65 3.16 -6.03 -17.55
CA ASN A 65 4.16 -6.67 -16.69
C ASN A 65 5.29 -5.69 -16.36
N PRO A 66 5.03 -4.65 -15.55
CA PRO A 66 6.07 -3.69 -15.14
C PRO A 66 7.19 -4.40 -14.40
N ILE A 67 8.44 -4.02 -14.66
CA ILE A 67 9.58 -4.51 -13.91
C ILE A 67 9.40 -4.14 -12.46
N ALA A 68 9.37 -5.15 -11.59
CA ALA A 68 9.31 -4.92 -10.16
C ALA A 68 10.51 -4.04 -9.74
N PRO A 69 10.29 -2.95 -9.01
CA PRO A 69 11.37 -2.11 -8.54
C PRO A 69 12.32 -2.93 -7.67
N GLU A 70 13.62 -2.67 -7.79
CA GLU A 70 14.66 -3.35 -7.01
C GLU A 70 14.36 -3.22 -5.52
N ARG A 71 14.28 -4.36 -4.83
CA ARG A 71 14.02 -4.42 -3.39
C ARG A 71 15.28 -4.01 -2.64
N VAL A 72 15.12 -3.12 -1.68
CA VAL A 72 16.18 -2.79 -0.72
C VAL A 72 16.27 -3.94 0.28
N ALA A 73 17.49 -4.34 0.62
CA ALA A 73 17.70 -5.28 1.72
C ALA A 73 17.36 -4.58 3.03
N LEU A 74 16.27 -4.99 3.66
CA LEU A 74 15.84 -4.52 4.97
C LEU A 74 16.17 -5.61 5.99
N GLU A 75 16.71 -5.20 7.13
CA GLU A 75 17.06 -6.10 8.23
C GLU A 75 16.01 -6.02 9.33
N GLY A 76 15.76 -7.14 9.99
CA GLY A 76 14.85 -7.25 11.12
C GLY A 76 14.25 -8.65 11.26
N PRO A 77 13.84 -9.05 12.48
CA PRO A 77 13.12 -10.29 12.69
C PRO A 77 11.75 -10.22 11.99
N GLN A 78 11.39 -11.32 11.35
CA GLN A 78 10.07 -11.45 10.75
C GLN A 78 9.08 -12.01 11.78
N GLY A 79 7.96 -11.34 12.01
CA GLY A 79 7.03 -11.74 13.05
C GLY A 79 5.65 -11.10 12.97
N LEU A 80 4.87 -11.43 13.99
CA LEU A 80 3.57 -10.87 14.30
C LEU A 80 3.51 -10.56 15.80
N GLU A 81 3.26 -9.31 16.11
CA GLU A 81 2.97 -8.85 17.47
C GLU A 81 1.53 -8.32 17.50
N LEU A 82 0.72 -8.86 18.38
CA LEU A 82 -0.67 -8.47 18.57
C LEU A 82 -0.88 -8.16 20.05
N ILE A 83 -1.54 -7.05 20.36
CA ILE A 83 -1.88 -6.70 21.73
C ILE A 83 -2.82 -7.74 22.33
N THR A 84 -2.68 -8.01 23.63
CA THR A 84 -3.59 -8.89 24.39
C THR A 84 -4.90 -8.18 24.73
N GLY A 85 -5.98 -8.95 24.92
CA GLY A 85 -7.29 -8.41 25.31
C GLY A 85 -8.16 -7.91 24.16
N LEU A 86 -7.84 -8.29 22.92
CA LEU A 86 -8.71 -8.03 21.77
C LEU A 86 -9.87 -9.04 21.75
N PRO A 87 -11.08 -8.62 21.26
CA PRO A 87 -12.13 -9.56 20.90
C PRO A 87 -11.64 -10.57 19.87
N ALA A 88 -12.11 -11.83 20.00
CA ALA A 88 -11.62 -12.92 19.14
C ALA A 88 -11.80 -12.63 17.64
N ASP A 89 -12.96 -12.09 17.26
CA ASP A 89 -13.27 -11.76 15.87
C ASP A 89 -12.33 -10.66 15.32
N LEU A 90 -12.04 -9.64 16.13
CA LEU A 90 -11.12 -8.59 15.76
C LEU A 90 -9.68 -9.12 15.64
N ALA A 91 -9.26 -9.99 16.55
CA ALA A 91 -7.94 -10.61 16.49
C ALA A 91 -7.76 -11.49 15.24
N VAL A 92 -8.79 -12.24 14.85
CA VAL A 92 -8.82 -13.05 13.61
C VAL A 92 -8.73 -12.14 12.39
N GLU A 93 -9.54 -11.07 12.33
CA GLU A 93 -9.53 -10.11 11.23
C GLU A 93 -8.17 -9.42 11.09
N LEU A 94 -7.58 -8.96 12.18
CA LEU A 94 -6.26 -8.32 12.18
C LEU A 94 -5.18 -9.27 11.71
N ASN A 95 -5.21 -10.53 12.17
CA ASN A 95 -4.24 -11.54 11.75
C ASN A 95 -4.37 -11.85 10.26
N TRP A 96 -5.58 -12.14 9.80
CA TRP A 96 -5.83 -12.49 8.40
C TRP A 96 -5.52 -11.30 7.46
N GLY A 97 -6.12 -10.14 7.72
CA GLY A 97 -6.02 -8.98 6.85
C GLY A 97 -4.60 -8.42 6.75
N SER A 98 -3.85 -8.38 7.87
CA SER A 98 -2.45 -7.96 7.83
C SER A 98 -1.58 -8.92 7.02
N ARG A 99 -1.84 -10.25 7.09
CA ARG A 99 -1.16 -11.24 6.25
C ARG A 99 -1.47 -11.02 4.77
N MET A 100 -2.75 -10.80 4.46
CA MET A 100 -3.18 -10.55 3.08
C MET A 100 -2.56 -9.29 2.51
N LEU A 101 -2.50 -8.19 3.28
CA LEU A 101 -1.83 -6.96 2.84
C LEU A 101 -0.35 -7.18 2.52
N LEU A 102 0.41 -7.84 3.41
CA LEU A 102 1.82 -8.12 3.17
C LEU A 102 2.06 -9.08 2.00
N THR A 103 1.08 -9.90 1.64
CA THR A 103 1.18 -10.84 0.51
C THR A 103 0.79 -10.18 -0.80
N ALA A 104 -0.24 -9.34 -0.78
CA ALA A 104 -0.84 -8.73 -1.98
C ALA A 104 -0.19 -7.39 -2.37
N THR A 105 0.51 -6.73 -1.45
CA THR A 105 1.17 -5.45 -1.67
C THR A 105 2.68 -5.54 -1.52
N PRO A 106 3.45 -4.59 -2.04
CA PRO A 106 4.91 -4.55 -1.86
C PRO A 106 5.33 -4.01 -0.47
N ALA A 107 4.53 -4.25 0.57
CA ALA A 107 4.86 -3.89 1.93
C ALA A 107 5.83 -4.89 2.56
N ALA A 108 6.82 -4.38 3.30
CA ALA A 108 7.78 -5.15 4.09
C ALA A 108 7.34 -5.28 5.54
N SER A 109 6.70 -4.25 6.06
CA SER A 109 6.27 -4.13 7.45
C SER A 109 4.95 -3.37 7.54
N LEU A 110 4.20 -3.66 8.59
CA LEU A 110 2.92 -3.06 8.89
C LEU A 110 2.83 -2.78 10.37
N VAL A 111 2.39 -1.58 10.73
CA VAL A 111 2.11 -1.15 12.11
C VAL A 111 0.71 -0.55 12.15
N LEU A 112 -0.15 -1.03 13.05
CA LEU A 112 -1.47 -0.47 13.28
C LEU A 112 -1.53 0.15 14.66
N LEU A 113 -1.82 1.43 14.70
CA LEU A 113 -2.04 2.19 15.93
C LEU A 113 -3.53 2.52 16.05
N TRP A 114 -4.04 2.38 17.26
CA TRP A 114 -5.38 2.77 17.60
C TRP A 114 -5.36 3.47 18.96
N GLN A 115 -5.86 4.70 19.02
CA GLN A 115 -5.90 5.50 20.23
C GLN A 115 -4.56 5.64 20.98
N GLY A 116 -3.51 5.95 20.22
CA GLY A 116 -2.17 6.12 20.76
C GLY A 116 -1.46 4.81 21.16
N ARG A 117 -2.08 3.66 20.96
CA ARG A 117 -1.49 2.33 21.28
C ARG A 117 -1.23 1.55 20.01
N VAL A 118 -0.07 0.92 19.93
CA VAL A 118 0.23 -0.05 18.87
C VAL A 118 -0.54 -1.34 19.19
N ILE A 119 -1.47 -1.72 18.32
CA ILE A 119 -2.28 -2.93 18.52
C ILE A 119 -1.81 -4.10 17.66
N LEU A 120 -1.14 -3.81 16.54
CA LEU A 120 -0.62 -4.82 15.63
C LEU A 120 0.69 -4.36 15.00
N ARG A 121 1.68 -5.24 14.96
CA ARG A 121 2.89 -5.13 14.14
C ARG A 121 3.09 -6.44 13.38
N ARG A 122 3.39 -6.36 12.10
CA ARG A 122 3.61 -7.56 11.29
C ARG A 122 4.60 -7.32 10.16
N GLY A 123 5.27 -8.39 9.75
CA GLY A 123 6.30 -8.38 8.72
C GLY A 123 7.68 -8.25 9.34
N LEU A 124 8.56 -7.44 8.77
CA LEU A 124 9.83 -7.10 9.41
C LEU A 124 9.55 -6.16 10.59
N LEU A 125 9.99 -6.56 11.76
CA LEU A 125 9.79 -5.82 13.00
C LEU A 125 11.01 -4.94 13.28
N SER A 126 10.76 -3.71 13.72
CA SER A 126 11.79 -2.81 14.24
C SER A 126 11.92 -3.00 15.76
N ALA A 127 13.14 -2.86 16.28
CA ALA A 127 13.38 -2.83 17.72
C ALA A 127 12.87 -1.53 18.38
N GLN A 128 12.68 -0.47 17.59
CA GLN A 128 12.21 0.81 18.12
C GLN A 128 10.68 0.88 18.16
N PRO A 129 10.11 1.54 19.16
CA PRO A 129 8.68 1.82 19.21
C PRO A 129 8.30 2.75 18.06
N PHE A 130 7.07 2.61 17.58
CA PHE A 130 6.52 3.53 16.59
C PHE A 130 5.79 4.67 17.31
N GLU A 131 6.22 5.89 17.03
CA GLU A 131 5.60 7.11 17.57
C GLU A 131 5.04 7.95 16.42
N PRO A 132 3.71 8.23 16.42
CA PRO A 132 3.10 9.02 15.36
C PRO A 132 3.57 10.48 15.45
N GLY A 133 3.98 11.05 14.33
CA GLY A 133 4.43 12.44 14.23
C GLY A 133 3.54 13.32 13.35
N ALA A 134 4.16 14.30 12.70
CA ALA A 134 3.45 15.32 11.94
C ALA A 134 2.70 14.76 10.71
N ILE A 135 3.26 13.75 10.04
CA ILE A 135 2.61 13.14 8.86
C ILE A 135 1.41 12.31 9.27
N CYS A 136 1.53 11.52 10.34
CA CYS A 136 0.41 10.78 10.91
C CYS A 136 -0.71 11.75 11.35
N GLY A 137 -0.35 12.85 12.04
CA GLY A 137 -1.28 13.90 12.42
C GLY A 137 -2.00 14.53 11.22
N ARG A 138 -1.26 14.84 10.16
CA ARG A 138 -1.83 15.39 8.92
C ARG A 138 -2.75 14.40 8.21
N ALA A 139 -2.38 13.12 8.15
CA ALA A 139 -3.23 12.08 7.58
C ALA A 139 -4.58 12.00 8.31
N LEU A 140 -4.56 12.05 9.64
CA LEU A 140 -5.76 12.04 10.46
C LEU A 140 -6.64 13.27 10.25
N GLN A 141 -6.04 14.48 10.26
CA GLN A 141 -6.76 15.74 10.04
C GLN A 141 -7.42 15.82 8.66
N THR A 142 -6.76 15.31 7.63
CA THR A 142 -7.28 15.36 6.26
C THR A 142 -8.18 14.18 5.91
N GLY A 143 -8.14 13.11 6.69
CA GLY A 143 -8.83 11.83 6.38
C GLY A 143 -8.30 11.15 5.12
N LYS A 144 -7.12 11.54 4.62
CA LYS A 144 -6.56 11.05 3.35
C LYS A 144 -5.30 10.24 3.58
N THR A 145 -5.13 9.23 2.72
CA THR A 145 -3.87 8.48 2.61
C THR A 145 -2.72 9.42 2.26
N ILE A 146 -1.59 9.26 2.94
CA ILE A 146 -0.34 9.94 2.60
C ILE A 146 0.67 8.89 2.19
N SER A 147 1.16 8.99 0.95
CA SER A 147 2.17 8.09 0.38
C SER A 147 3.49 8.83 0.21
N LEU A 148 4.49 8.44 0.99
CA LEU A 148 5.86 8.94 0.92
C LEU A 148 6.66 8.01 -0.01
N VAL A 149 6.81 8.44 -1.24
CA VAL A 149 7.44 7.66 -2.32
C VAL A 149 8.94 7.44 -2.14
N SER A 150 9.60 8.27 -1.34
CA SER A 150 11.02 8.12 -0.98
C SER A 150 11.28 8.78 0.37
N LEU A 151 11.52 7.95 1.37
CA LEU A 151 11.78 8.42 2.73
C LEU A 151 13.12 9.16 2.85
N LYS A 152 14.11 8.81 2.00
CA LYS A 152 15.42 9.49 1.94
C LYS A 152 15.32 10.97 1.59
N LEU A 153 14.27 11.38 0.88
CA LEU A 153 14.04 12.75 0.46
C LEU A 153 13.15 13.54 1.43
N PHE A 154 12.66 12.87 2.48
CA PHE A 154 11.72 13.47 3.42
C PHE A 154 12.42 13.92 4.70
N PRO A 155 12.41 15.23 5.05
CA PRO A 155 13.10 15.77 6.22
C PRO A 155 12.59 15.20 7.55
N GLY A 156 11.31 14.78 7.61
CA GLY A 156 10.66 14.19 8.78
C GLY A 156 10.79 12.67 8.87
N ALA A 157 11.74 12.04 8.20
CA ALA A 157 11.92 10.58 8.19
C ALA A 157 12.07 9.95 9.58
N ALA A 158 12.52 10.72 10.57
CA ALA A 158 12.67 10.26 11.96
C ALA A 158 11.34 9.79 12.58
N GLU A 159 10.19 10.30 12.13
CA GLU A 159 8.85 9.85 12.55
C GLU A 159 8.65 8.34 12.29
N PHE A 160 9.33 7.79 11.29
CA PHE A 160 9.20 6.40 10.88
C PHE A 160 10.33 5.49 11.38
N ALA A 161 11.07 5.91 12.42
CA ALA A 161 12.12 5.09 13.04
C ALA A 161 11.59 3.77 13.62
N GLY A 162 10.30 3.71 13.98
CA GLY A 162 9.63 2.48 14.42
C GLY A 162 9.35 1.45 13.31
N LEU A 163 9.67 1.76 12.03
CA LEU A 163 9.73 0.81 10.93
C LEU A 163 11.16 0.26 10.78
N PRO A 164 11.37 -0.84 10.01
CA PRO A 164 12.70 -1.37 9.75
C PRO A 164 13.65 -0.32 9.22
N ALA A 165 14.90 -0.32 9.72
CA ALA A 165 15.91 0.64 9.31
C ALA A 165 16.13 0.59 7.79
N GLY A 166 16.22 1.76 7.15
CA GLY A 166 16.40 1.83 5.69
C GLY A 166 15.13 1.65 4.87
N THR A 167 13.93 1.56 5.49
CA THR A 167 12.65 1.53 4.77
C THR A 167 12.58 2.65 3.72
N PRO A 168 12.46 2.33 2.42
CA PRO A 168 12.59 3.34 1.37
C PRO A 168 11.33 4.15 1.10
N ALA A 169 10.15 3.58 1.34
CA ALA A 169 8.85 4.21 1.11
C ALA A 169 7.89 3.89 2.24
N VAL A 170 6.99 4.82 2.55
CA VAL A 170 6.00 4.66 3.61
C VAL A 170 4.62 5.10 3.11
N LEU A 171 3.60 4.34 3.50
CA LEU A 171 2.21 4.70 3.29
C LEU A 171 1.52 4.81 4.64
N VAL A 172 0.87 5.95 4.89
CA VAL A 172 0.10 6.22 6.11
C VAL A 172 -1.37 6.32 5.72
N GLN A 173 -2.18 5.41 6.23
CA GLN A 173 -3.62 5.37 6.04
C GLN A 173 -4.31 5.67 7.37
N PRO A 174 -5.13 6.73 7.49
CA PRO A 174 -5.91 6.98 8.69
C PRO A 174 -7.06 5.97 8.82
N ILE A 175 -7.43 5.65 10.07
CA ILE A 175 -8.56 4.80 10.41
C ILE A 175 -9.55 5.64 11.21
N GLY A 176 -10.59 6.14 10.55
CA GLY A 176 -11.52 7.08 11.18
C GLY A 176 -10.80 8.26 11.85
N GLY A 177 -11.27 8.66 13.02
CA GLY A 177 -10.62 9.70 13.85
C GLY A 177 -9.70 9.15 14.95
N GLY A 178 -9.47 7.83 15.00
CA GLY A 178 -8.84 7.18 16.16
C GLY A 178 -7.49 6.51 15.95
N GLY A 179 -7.03 6.34 14.71
CA GLY A 179 -5.78 5.62 14.50
C GLY A 179 -5.21 5.67 13.11
N TRP A 180 -4.17 4.89 12.89
CA TRP A 180 -3.43 4.81 11.64
C TRP A 180 -2.99 3.38 11.33
N LEU A 181 -3.00 3.05 10.07
CA LEU A 181 -2.25 1.94 9.52
C LEU A 181 -1.05 2.50 8.77
N VAL A 182 0.15 2.08 9.17
CA VAL A 182 1.40 2.52 8.57
C VAL A 182 2.09 1.32 7.94
N LEU A 183 2.45 1.44 6.66
CA LEU A 183 3.14 0.40 5.92
C LEU A 183 4.49 0.89 5.44
N GLY A 184 5.53 0.09 5.68
CA GLY A 184 6.85 0.27 5.09
C GLY A 184 7.00 -0.60 3.84
N GLY A 185 7.48 -0.03 2.74
CA GLY A 185 7.64 -0.74 1.48
C GLY A 185 9.06 -1.23 1.23
N TRP A 186 9.22 -2.26 0.35
CA TRP A 186 10.52 -2.83 -0.04
C TRP A 186 11.35 -1.95 -0.96
N SER A 187 10.74 -0.99 -1.65
CA SER A 187 11.42 -0.15 -2.65
C SER A 187 10.78 1.23 -2.74
N PRO A 188 11.50 2.25 -3.25
CA PRO A 188 10.91 3.56 -3.50
C PRO A 188 9.74 3.44 -4.51
N ARG A 189 8.70 4.24 -4.32
CA ARG A 189 7.51 4.29 -5.21
C ARG A 189 6.84 2.93 -5.41
N CYS A 190 6.93 2.03 -4.43
CA CYS A 190 6.42 0.67 -4.58
C CYS A 190 4.89 0.57 -4.52
N PHE A 191 4.22 1.45 -3.78
CA PHE A 191 2.77 1.42 -3.64
C PHE A 191 2.08 2.00 -4.87
N SER A 192 1.20 1.20 -5.48
CA SER A 192 0.33 1.61 -6.57
C SER A 192 -1.00 2.17 -6.05
N ARG A 193 -1.80 2.81 -6.92
CA ARG A 193 -3.15 3.23 -6.57
C ARG A 193 -4.07 2.07 -6.20
N ALA A 194 -3.84 0.89 -6.76
CA ALA A 194 -4.58 -0.31 -6.41
C ALA A 194 -4.25 -0.76 -4.99
N ASP A 195 -2.97 -0.71 -4.59
CA ASP A 195 -2.54 -1.00 -3.22
C ASP A 195 -3.17 -0.02 -2.23
N GLU A 196 -3.15 1.28 -2.55
CA GLU A 196 -3.78 2.33 -1.72
C GLU A 196 -5.28 2.06 -1.54
N ALA A 197 -6.00 1.68 -2.61
CA ALA A 197 -7.42 1.35 -2.55
C ALA A 197 -7.69 0.11 -1.68
N TRP A 198 -6.87 -0.94 -1.79
CA TRP A 198 -6.97 -2.13 -0.96
C TRP A 198 -6.74 -1.84 0.52
N ILE A 199 -5.70 -1.05 0.81
CA ILE A 199 -5.36 -0.63 2.16
C ILE A 199 -6.49 0.22 2.76
N ALA A 200 -7.01 1.18 2.01
CA ALA A 200 -8.13 2.02 2.43
C ALA A 200 -9.39 1.19 2.69
N GLY A 201 -9.72 0.23 1.82
CA GLY A 201 -10.87 -0.65 1.99
C GLY A 201 -10.78 -1.51 3.25
N TRP A 202 -9.59 -2.07 3.53
CA TRP A 202 -9.41 -2.86 4.75
C TRP A 202 -9.47 -2.00 6.01
N THR A 203 -8.87 -0.81 6.02
CA THR A 203 -8.93 0.10 7.17
C THR A 203 -10.34 0.61 7.45
N GLU A 204 -11.14 0.85 6.40
CA GLU A 204 -12.54 1.21 6.57
C GLU A 204 -13.35 0.07 7.19
N LYS A 205 -13.10 -1.19 6.77
CA LYS A 205 -13.70 -2.36 7.40
C LYS A 205 -13.31 -2.49 8.88
N LEU A 206 -12.07 -2.16 9.24
CA LEU A 206 -11.59 -2.24 10.62
C LEU A 206 -12.15 -1.14 11.54
N ARG A 207 -12.61 -0.05 10.98
CA ARG A 207 -13.09 1.11 11.77
C ARG A 207 -14.16 0.73 12.77
N THR A 208 -15.24 0.10 12.32
CA THR A 208 -16.38 -0.27 13.17
C THR A 208 -16.02 -1.20 14.33
N PRO A 209 -15.31 -2.33 14.11
CA PRO A 209 -14.93 -3.20 15.22
C PRO A 209 -13.91 -2.57 16.17
N LEU A 210 -13.04 -1.67 15.70
CA LEU A 210 -12.12 -0.93 16.56
C LEU A 210 -12.84 0.11 17.43
N GLU A 211 -13.83 0.82 16.88
CA GLU A 211 -14.69 1.76 17.61
C GLU A 211 -15.54 1.02 18.66
N ALA A 212 -16.09 -0.15 18.29
CA ALA A 212 -16.86 -0.99 19.23
C ALA A 212 -15.98 -1.53 20.38
N TRP A 213 -14.75 -1.95 20.10
CA TRP A 213 -13.80 -2.39 21.12
C TRP A 213 -13.45 -1.26 22.10
N ARG A 214 -13.29 -0.03 21.60
CA ARG A 214 -13.08 1.15 22.43
C ARG A 214 -14.23 1.36 23.40
N ALA A 215 -15.48 1.35 22.89
CA ALA A 215 -16.68 1.60 23.71
C ALA A 215 -16.81 0.59 24.86
N GLN A 216 -16.32 -0.64 24.67
CA GLN A 216 -16.29 -1.68 25.73
C GLN A 216 -15.16 -1.47 26.76
N ALA A 217 -14.08 -0.78 26.35
CA ALA A 217 -12.93 -0.54 27.22
C ALA A 217 -13.08 0.71 28.10
N GLU A 218 -13.95 1.63 27.76
CA GLU A 218 -14.32 2.76 28.60
C GLU A 218 -15.33 2.26 29.66
N PRO A 219 -14.99 2.30 30.98
CA PRO A 219 -15.95 1.91 32.01
C PRO A 219 -17.16 2.85 31.88
N GLN A 220 -18.33 2.24 31.72
CA GLN A 220 -19.60 2.94 31.79
C GLN A 220 -19.61 3.67 33.14
N CYS A 221 -19.44 4.99 33.10
CA CYS A 221 -19.65 5.83 34.27
C CYS A 221 -21.15 5.76 34.52
N ASP A 222 -21.55 4.84 35.37
CA ASP A 222 -22.93 4.70 35.83
C ASP A 222 -23.27 6.03 36.52
N PRO A 223 -24.25 6.83 36.01
CA PRO A 223 -24.69 7.99 36.72
C PRO A 223 -25.29 7.49 38.02
N ARG A 224 -24.54 7.72 39.11
CA ARG A 224 -24.97 7.39 40.47
C ARG A 224 -26.38 7.96 40.59
N PRO A 225 -27.42 7.16 40.91
CA PRO A 225 -28.74 7.68 41.14
C PRO A 225 -28.62 8.72 42.26
N GLU A 226 -29.02 9.95 41.97
CA GLU A 226 -29.18 10.99 42.98
C GLU A 226 -30.07 10.40 44.06
N GLU A 227 -29.44 10.05 45.17
CA GLU A 227 -30.12 9.70 46.40
C GLU A 227 -30.95 10.93 46.82
N SER A 228 -32.23 10.86 46.52
CA SER A 228 -33.22 11.84 46.92
C SER A 228 -33.21 11.95 48.45
N ALA A 229 -32.44 12.90 48.92
CA ALA A 229 -32.52 13.36 50.30
C ALA A 229 -33.86 14.08 50.49
N THR A 230 -34.95 13.31 50.63
CA THR A 230 -36.17 13.75 51.25
C THR A 230 -35.98 13.78 52.76
N GLY A 231 -36.11 14.98 53.27
CA GLY A 231 -35.90 15.35 54.62
C GLY A 231 -36.62 14.52 55.67
N THR A 232 -36.13 14.63 56.86
CA THR A 232 -36.95 14.85 58.03
C THR A 232 -36.01 15.23 59.17
N SER A 233 -36.04 16.47 59.56
CA SER A 233 -35.65 16.90 60.90
C SER A 233 -36.69 16.40 61.90
N PRO A 234 -36.28 15.91 63.08
CA PRO A 234 -36.89 16.46 64.28
C PRO A 234 -35.84 16.97 65.26
N ALA A 235 -36.17 18.12 65.76
CA ALA A 235 -35.65 18.75 66.99
C ALA A 235 -35.83 17.85 68.20
N HIS A 236 -35.05 18.12 69.21
CA HIS A 236 -35.16 18.05 70.64
C HIS A 236 -34.07 17.26 71.37
N ARG A 237 -33.38 18.04 72.14
CA ARG A 237 -33.22 18.08 73.61
C ARG A 237 -32.02 17.38 74.20
N GLU A 238 -31.24 18.27 74.82
CA GLU A 238 -30.79 18.22 76.22
C GLU A 238 -29.95 17.02 76.72
N CYS A 239 -28.73 17.24 76.96
CA CYS A 239 -28.07 17.53 78.27
C CYS A 239 -26.61 17.92 77.98
#